data_a7cddde9ad4274312fb9e1f3e380f593
#
_entry.id   a7cddde9ad4274312fb9e1f3e380f593
#
_cell.length_a   1.000
_cell.length_b   1.000
_cell.length_c   1.000
_cell.angle_alpha   90.00
_cell.angle_beta   90.00
_cell.angle_gamma   90.00
#
_symmetry.space_group_name_H-M   'P 1'
#
loop_
_entity.id
_entity.type
_entity.pdbx_description
1 polymer ?
#
loop_
_entity_poly.entity_id
_entity_poly.type
_entity_poly.pdbx_seq_one_letter_code
_entity_poly.pdbx_strand_id
1 'polypeptide(L)'
;MEIRKVSVERLQPAKYNPRKDLKPGDAEFEKLKRSVEEFGYVEPIIWNERTGVVVGGHQRLKVLMHLGYNEVDCVVLDIDEQKEKALNVALNKISGDWDMPLLTALLQDLNSGGYDATLTGFDVAEMSELFDDTEALDFG
;
A
#
# COMPACT_ATOMS: atom_id res chain seq x y z
N MET A 1 -19.22 2.98 -4.94
CA MET A 1 -17.84 2.54 -5.26
C MET A 1 -17.71 2.43 -6.76
N GLU A 2 -16.78 3.16 -7.33
CA GLU A 2 -16.57 3.18 -8.78
C GLU A 2 -15.44 2.23 -9.17
N ILE A 3 -15.69 1.36 -10.15
CA ILE A 3 -14.65 0.51 -10.73
C ILE A 3 -14.47 0.94 -12.18
N ARG A 4 -13.22 1.23 -12.56
CA ARG A 4 -12.90 1.75 -13.89
C ARG A 4 -11.62 1.09 -14.38
N LYS A 5 -11.53 0.83 -15.68
CA LYS A 5 -10.26 0.43 -16.30
C LYS A 5 -9.35 1.64 -16.44
N VAL A 6 -8.13 1.49 -15.95
CA VAL A 6 -7.14 2.57 -15.96
C VAL A 6 -5.86 2.07 -16.62
N SER A 7 -5.29 2.89 -17.49
CA SER A 7 -4.00 2.57 -18.10
C SER A 7 -2.91 2.47 -17.03
N VAL A 8 -2.07 1.44 -17.11
CA VAL A 8 -0.98 1.25 -16.15
C VAL A 8 -0.01 2.42 -16.10
N GLU A 9 0.07 3.20 -17.17
CA GLU A 9 0.92 4.40 -17.23
C GLU A 9 0.45 5.51 -16.29
N ARG A 10 -0.83 5.51 -15.93
CA ARG A 10 -1.41 6.49 -15.00
C ARG A 10 -1.27 6.09 -13.55
N LEU A 11 -0.91 4.84 -13.29
CA LEU A 11 -0.86 4.26 -11.95
C LEU A 11 0.53 4.46 -11.35
N GLN A 12 0.64 5.36 -10.38
CA GLN A 12 1.90 5.66 -9.74
C GLN A 12 2.03 4.93 -8.41
N PRO A 13 3.18 4.27 -8.14
CA PRO A 13 3.35 3.62 -6.85
C PRO A 13 3.42 4.63 -5.72
N ALA A 14 2.90 4.27 -4.56
CA ALA A 14 3.02 5.09 -3.36
C ALA A 14 4.46 5.00 -2.83
N LYS A 15 5.19 6.10 -2.86
CA LYS A 15 6.58 6.16 -2.38
C LYS A 15 6.68 5.86 -0.88
N TYR A 16 5.62 6.15 -0.15
CA TYR A 16 5.52 5.92 1.29
C TYR A 16 5.05 4.51 1.66
N ASN A 17 4.78 3.64 0.68
CA ASN A 17 4.21 2.32 0.93
C ASN A 17 5.11 1.50 1.87
N PRO A 18 4.63 1.12 3.09
CA PRO A 18 5.47 0.47 4.09
C PRO A 18 5.63 -1.02 3.87
N ARG A 19 4.99 -1.58 2.86
CA ARG A 19 5.08 -2.99 2.55
C ARG A 19 6.36 -3.27 1.78
N LYS A 20 6.99 -4.44 2.05
CA LYS A 20 8.19 -4.87 1.30
C LYS A 20 7.86 -5.05 -0.16
N ASP A 21 8.79 -4.63 -0.99
CA ASP A 21 8.67 -4.67 -2.44
C ASP A 21 9.06 -6.05 -2.97
N LEU A 22 8.14 -6.70 -3.71
CA LEU A 22 8.42 -7.99 -4.32
C LEU A 22 9.04 -7.81 -5.69
N LYS A 23 9.94 -8.72 -6.04
CA LYS A 23 10.64 -8.71 -7.32
C LYS A 23 10.44 -10.03 -8.05
N PRO A 24 10.52 -10.04 -9.40
CA PRO A 24 10.50 -11.30 -10.14
C PRO A 24 11.57 -12.24 -9.60
N GLY A 25 11.19 -13.51 -9.39
CA GLY A 25 12.06 -14.50 -8.77
C GLY A 25 11.82 -14.71 -7.27
N ASP A 26 11.25 -13.72 -6.57
CA ASP A 26 10.88 -13.91 -5.17
C ASP A 26 9.73 -14.92 -5.08
N ALA A 27 9.75 -15.77 -4.05
CA ALA A 27 8.77 -16.83 -3.89
C ALA A 27 7.33 -16.29 -3.87
N GLU A 28 7.09 -15.20 -3.18
CA GLU A 28 5.77 -14.58 -3.11
C GLU A 28 5.34 -13.99 -4.45
N PHE A 29 6.27 -13.37 -5.18
CA PHE A 29 6.01 -12.87 -6.52
C PHE A 29 5.56 -13.99 -7.45
N GLU A 30 6.30 -15.10 -7.45
CA GLU A 30 5.99 -16.26 -8.30
C GLU A 30 4.67 -16.92 -7.93
N LYS A 31 4.33 -16.98 -6.64
CA LYS A 31 3.03 -17.49 -6.19
C LYS A 31 1.89 -16.60 -6.68
N LEU A 32 2.06 -15.30 -6.54
CA LEU A 32 1.05 -14.33 -6.99
C LEU A 32 0.89 -14.35 -8.51
N LYS A 33 2.00 -14.44 -9.23
CA LYS A 33 2.00 -14.58 -10.69
C LYS A 33 1.23 -15.81 -11.14
N ARG A 34 1.49 -16.95 -10.50
CA ARG A 34 0.83 -18.21 -10.80
C ARG A 34 -0.67 -18.13 -10.53
N SER A 35 -1.05 -17.48 -9.44
CA SER A 35 -2.45 -17.25 -9.09
C SER A 35 -3.17 -16.39 -10.13
N VAL A 36 -2.51 -15.33 -10.60
CA VAL A 36 -3.07 -14.46 -11.64
C VAL A 36 -3.21 -15.22 -12.96
N GLU A 37 -2.23 -16.02 -13.34
CA GLU A 37 -2.29 -16.83 -14.58
C GLU A 37 -3.42 -17.85 -14.52
N GLU A 38 -3.65 -18.47 -13.36
CA GLU A 38 -4.69 -19.51 -13.20
C GLU A 38 -6.11 -18.93 -13.12
N PHE A 39 -6.28 -17.86 -12.35
CA PHE A 39 -7.61 -17.35 -11.99
C PHE A 39 -7.92 -15.96 -12.58
N GLY A 40 -6.97 -15.32 -13.22
CA GLY A 40 -7.05 -13.92 -13.54
C GLY A 40 -6.84 -13.06 -12.28
N TYR A 41 -6.90 -11.73 -12.43
CA TYR A 41 -6.81 -10.88 -11.24
C TYR A 41 -8.22 -10.67 -10.66
N VAL A 42 -8.44 -11.28 -9.51
CA VAL A 42 -9.75 -11.33 -8.86
C VAL A 42 -10.05 -10.05 -8.09
N GLU A 43 -9.02 -9.41 -7.54
CA GLU A 43 -9.16 -8.19 -6.77
C GLU A 43 -8.67 -6.99 -7.57
N PRO A 44 -9.45 -5.90 -7.65
CA PRO A 44 -9.02 -4.70 -8.36
C PRO A 44 -7.91 -3.97 -7.61
N ILE A 45 -7.17 -3.16 -8.35
CA ILE A 45 -6.21 -2.22 -7.77
C ILE A 45 -6.99 -1.06 -7.15
N ILE A 46 -6.53 -0.52 -6.05
CA ILE A 46 -7.15 0.63 -5.40
C ILE A 46 -6.33 1.88 -5.75
N TRP A 47 -6.95 2.83 -6.40
CA TRP A 47 -6.27 4.00 -6.98
C TRP A 47 -6.93 5.31 -6.55
N ASN A 48 -6.14 6.26 -6.10
CA ASN A 48 -6.62 7.59 -5.77
C ASN A 48 -6.44 8.51 -6.98
N GLU A 49 -7.54 8.81 -7.64
CA GLU A 49 -7.56 9.66 -8.82
C GLU A 49 -7.02 11.06 -8.54
N ARG A 50 -7.26 11.59 -7.35
CA ARG A 50 -6.84 12.93 -6.98
C ARG A 50 -5.32 13.12 -7.00
N THR A 51 -4.58 12.10 -6.56
CA THR A 51 -3.11 12.14 -6.50
C THR A 51 -2.43 11.35 -7.62
N GLY A 52 -3.18 10.47 -8.29
CA GLY A 52 -2.62 9.54 -9.25
C GLY A 52 -1.94 8.32 -8.63
N VAL A 53 -2.02 8.14 -7.33
CA VAL A 53 -1.26 7.15 -6.58
C VAL A 53 -2.06 5.88 -6.32
N VAL A 54 -1.42 4.73 -6.50
CA VAL A 54 -1.97 3.42 -6.11
C VAL A 54 -1.90 3.31 -4.60
N VAL A 55 -3.06 3.04 -3.98
CA VAL A 55 -3.18 2.92 -2.53
C VAL A 55 -3.11 1.47 -2.08
N GLY A 56 -3.62 0.55 -2.88
CA GLY A 56 -3.59 -0.88 -2.57
C GLY A 56 -3.41 -1.70 -3.83
N GLY A 57 -2.82 -2.89 -3.67
CA GLY A 57 -2.59 -3.81 -4.77
C GLY A 57 -1.27 -3.58 -5.52
N HIS A 58 -0.29 -2.94 -4.90
CA HIS A 58 1.01 -2.65 -5.51
C HIS A 58 1.69 -3.91 -6.07
N GLN A 59 1.71 -4.99 -5.30
CA GLN A 59 2.36 -6.23 -5.72
C GLN A 59 1.61 -6.88 -6.87
N ARG A 60 0.30 -6.86 -6.80
CA ARG A 60 -0.56 -7.37 -7.88
C ARG A 60 -0.37 -6.57 -9.17
N LEU A 61 -0.28 -5.24 -9.05
CA LEU A 61 0.00 -4.38 -10.20
C LEU A 61 1.34 -4.74 -10.85
N LYS A 62 2.39 -4.96 -10.07
CA LYS A 62 3.69 -5.39 -10.58
C LYS A 62 3.60 -6.69 -11.37
N VAL A 63 2.87 -7.67 -10.85
CA VAL A 63 2.67 -8.95 -11.54
C VAL A 63 1.91 -8.74 -12.83
N LEU A 64 0.84 -7.95 -12.81
CA LEU A 64 0.05 -7.67 -14.01
C LEU A 64 0.87 -6.97 -15.09
N MET A 65 1.70 -6.01 -14.71
CA MET A 65 2.59 -5.32 -15.64
C MET A 65 3.65 -6.28 -16.20
N HIS A 66 4.19 -7.16 -15.36
CA HIS A 66 5.14 -8.18 -15.79
C HIS A 66 4.53 -9.14 -16.80
N LEU A 67 3.23 -9.43 -16.66
CA LEU A 67 2.48 -10.29 -17.60
C LEU A 67 2.02 -9.55 -18.87
N GLY A 68 2.29 -8.26 -18.99
CA GLY A 68 2.00 -7.48 -20.19
C GLY A 68 0.65 -6.76 -20.21
N TYR A 69 -0.03 -6.63 -19.10
CA TYR A 69 -1.28 -5.88 -19.03
C TYR A 69 -1.02 -4.39 -19.24
N ASN A 70 -1.79 -3.77 -20.14
CA ASN A 70 -1.72 -2.33 -20.41
C ASN A 70 -2.77 -1.53 -19.63
N GLU A 71 -3.86 -2.17 -19.26
CA GLU A 71 -4.95 -1.59 -18.50
C GLU A 71 -5.37 -2.57 -17.41
N VAL A 72 -5.78 -2.05 -16.27
CA VAL A 72 -6.25 -2.87 -15.15
C VAL A 72 -7.50 -2.24 -14.53
N ASP A 73 -8.33 -3.09 -13.93
CA ASP A 73 -9.51 -2.61 -13.20
C ASP A 73 -9.07 -2.00 -11.88
N CYS A 74 -9.54 -0.79 -11.63
CA CYS A 74 -9.24 -0.06 -10.39
C CYS A 74 -10.53 0.34 -9.69
N VAL A 75 -10.51 0.22 -8.36
CA VAL A 75 -11.45 0.95 -7.52
C VAL A 75 -10.94 2.38 -7.45
N VAL A 76 -11.71 3.33 -7.95
CA VAL A 76 -11.29 4.72 -8.05
C VAL A 76 -11.77 5.50 -6.84
N LEU A 77 -10.83 6.14 -6.15
CA LEU A 77 -11.09 6.98 -4.99
C LEU A 77 -10.76 8.43 -5.34
N ASP A 78 -11.39 9.36 -4.62
CA ASP A 78 -11.09 10.78 -4.71
C ASP A 78 -10.97 11.32 -3.28
N ILE A 79 -9.81 11.12 -2.69
CA ILE A 79 -9.53 11.43 -1.29
C ILE A 79 -8.26 12.26 -1.15
N ASP A 80 -8.14 13.01 -0.04
CA ASP A 80 -6.95 13.79 0.23
C ASP A 80 -5.76 12.90 0.59
N GLU A 81 -4.56 13.47 0.62
CA GLU A 81 -3.33 12.75 0.86
C GLU A 81 -3.28 12.08 2.24
N GLN A 82 -3.81 12.72 3.27
CA GLN A 82 -3.84 12.16 4.62
C GLN A 82 -4.71 10.90 4.68
N LYS A 83 -5.89 10.95 4.10
CA LYS A 83 -6.77 9.79 3.99
C LYS A 83 -6.14 8.69 3.16
N GLU A 84 -5.47 9.05 2.08
CA GLU A 84 -4.78 8.09 1.23
C GLU A 84 -3.74 7.30 2.03
N LYS A 85 -2.89 7.98 2.78
CA LYS A 85 -1.86 7.36 3.62
C LYS A 85 -2.47 6.47 4.70
N ALA A 86 -3.52 6.94 5.36
CA ALA A 86 -4.22 6.16 6.38
C ALA A 86 -4.83 4.89 5.80
N LEU A 87 -5.45 4.99 4.64
CA LEU A 87 -6.03 3.84 3.95
C LEU A 87 -4.96 2.84 3.54
N ASN A 88 -3.82 3.31 3.03
CA ASN A 88 -2.71 2.44 2.66
C ASN A 88 -2.25 1.60 3.85
N VAL A 89 -2.06 2.22 5.02
CA VAL A 89 -1.67 1.50 6.23
C VAL A 89 -2.75 0.50 6.64
N ALA A 90 -4.01 0.90 6.64
CA ALA A 90 -5.12 0.02 7.02
C ALA A 90 -5.21 -1.21 6.12
N LEU A 91 -5.06 -1.05 4.81
CA LEU A 91 -5.10 -2.15 3.85
C LEU A 91 -3.93 -3.11 4.03
N ASN A 92 -2.78 -2.60 4.42
CA ASN A 92 -1.57 -3.41 4.56
C ASN A 92 -1.41 -4.03 5.95
N LYS A 93 -2.17 -3.59 6.94
CA LYS A 93 -2.07 -4.14 8.31
C LYS A 93 -2.38 -5.63 8.38
N ILE A 94 -3.27 -6.10 7.53
CA ILE A 94 -3.80 -7.46 7.57
C ILE A 94 -2.88 -8.45 6.88
N SER A 95 -2.04 -8.02 5.93
CA SER A 95 -1.24 -8.92 5.13
C SER A 95 0.10 -8.33 4.72
N GLY A 96 1.11 -9.19 4.61
CA GLY A 96 2.42 -8.85 4.09
C GLY A 96 3.41 -8.45 5.17
N ASP A 97 4.65 -8.33 4.74
CA ASP A 97 5.74 -7.87 5.60
C ASP A 97 5.84 -6.35 5.55
N TRP A 98 6.06 -5.75 6.70
CA TRP A 98 6.23 -4.31 6.82
C TRP A 98 7.69 -3.89 6.62
N ASP A 99 7.88 -2.78 5.94
CA ASP A 99 9.10 -1.99 6.09
C ASP A 99 8.91 -1.16 7.37
N MET A 100 9.50 -1.59 8.46
CA MET A 100 9.22 -0.99 9.78
C MET A 100 9.61 0.48 9.88
N PRO A 101 10.77 0.93 9.38
CA PRO A 101 11.09 2.36 9.40
C PRO A 101 10.09 3.21 8.61
N LEU A 102 9.67 2.76 7.43
CA LEU A 102 8.67 3.47 6.62
C LEU A 102 7.32 3.49 7.30
N LEU A 103 6.88 2.37 7.89
CA LEU A 103 5.62 2.28 8.61
C LEU A 103 5.60 3.27 9.79
N THR A 104 6.66 3.28 10.58
CA THR A 104 6.77 4.18 11.74
C THR A 104 6.72 5.64 11.31
N ALA A 105 7.49 6.01 10.28
CA ALA A 105 7.49 7.37 9.75
C ALA A 105 6.11 7.79 9.25
N LEU A 106 5.40 6.89 8.59
CA LEU A 106 4.06 7.14 8.07
C LEU A 106 3.04 7.37 9.18
N LEU A 107 3.07 6.54 10.22
CA LEU A 107 2.19 6.69 11.39
C LEU A 107 2.49 7.99 12.16
N GLN A 108 3.77 8.35 12.29
CA GLN A 108 4.17 9.61 12.91
C GLN A 108 3.69 10.81 12.11
N ASP A 109 3.80 10.76 10.78
CA ASP A 109 3.33 11.81 9.89
C ASP A 109 1.82 12.03 10.03
N LEU A 110 1.04 10.96 10.05
CA LEU A 110 -0.40 11.02 10.26
C LEU A 110 -0.75 11.64 11.61
N ASN A 111 -0.08 11.20 12.67
CA ASN A 111 -0.31 11.69 14.02
C ASN A 111 0.04 13.19 14.14
N SER A 112 1.18 13.60 13.57
CA SER A 112 1.62 14.99 13.58
C SER A 112 0.72 15.90 12.76
N GLY A 113 0.10 15.37 11.71
CA GLY A 113 -0.86 16.11 10.88
C GLY A 113 -2.25 16.26 11.52
N GLY A 114 -2.45 15.78 12.74
CA GLY A 114 -3.74 15.84 13.42
C GLY A 114 -4.75 14.80 12.95
N TYR A 115 -4.35 13.86 12.13
CA TYR A 115 -5.21 12.76 11.69
C TYR A 115 -5.26 11.68 12.79
N ASP A 116 -6.44 11.09 12.98
CA ASP A 116 -6.57 9.99 13.93
C ASP A 116 -5.94 8.72 13.36
N ALA A 117 -4.68 8.46 13.73
CA ALA A 117 -3.93 7.33 13.22
C ALA A 117 -4.52 5.97 13.63
N THR A 118 -5.42 5.93 14.64
CA THR A 118 -6.10 4.69 15.01
C THR A 118 -7.03 4.18 13.92
N LEU A 119 -7.45 5.04 13.00
CA LEU A 119 -8.25 4.64 11.84
C LEU A 119 -7.48 3.74 10.86
N THR A 120 -6.16 3.66 10.99
CA THR A 120 -5.33 2.73 10.21
C THR A 120 -5.43 1.29 10.70
N GLY A 121 -6.08 1.05 11.83
CA GLY A 121 -6.16 -0.26 12.47
C GLY A 121 -5.08 -0.50 13.54
N PHE A 122 -4.12 0.41 13.69
CA PHE A 122 -3.15 0.38 14.79
C PHE A 122 -3.74 1.13 15.98
N ASP A 123 -3.73 0.51 17.15
CA ASP A 123 -4.19 1.19 18.37
C ASP A 123 -3.08 2.02 19.01
N VAL A 124 -3.44 2.77 20.04
CA VAL A 124 -2.50 3.67 20.74
C VAL A 124 -1.32 2.89 21.31
N ALA A 125 -1.57 1.69 21.86
CA ALA A 125 -0.52 0.88 22.45
C ALA A 125 0.47 0.38 21.39
N GLU A 126 -0.04 -0.09 20.24
CA GLU A 126 0.80 -0.53 19.12
C GLU A 126 1.67 0.60 18.59
N MET A 127 1.08 1.80 18.43
CA MET A 127 1.82 2.96 17.95
C MET A 127 2.88 3.42 18.95
N SER A 128 2.57 3.41 20.25
CA SER A 128 3.54 3.72 21.30
C SER A 128 4.75 2.80 21.24
N GLU A 129 4.54 1.51 21.06
CA GLU A 129 5.63 0.53 20.93
C GLU A 129 6.51 0.86 19.73
N LEU A 130 5.92 1.14 18.57
CA LEU A 130 6.65 1.49 17.36
C LEU A 130 7.47 2.78 17.54
N PHE A 131 6.87 3.80 18.17
CA PHE A 131 7.53 5.09 18.38
C PHE A 131 8.65 5.00 19.41
N ASP A 132 8.45 4.22 20.47
CA ASP A 132 9.48 3.98 21.48
C ASP A 132 10.69 3.27 20.86
N ASP A 133 10.46 2.24 20.06
CA ASP A 133 11.53 1.53 19.33
C ASP A 133 12.30 2.49 18.41
N THR A 134 11.59 3.39 17.73
CA THR A 134 12.20 4.39 16.86
C THR A 134 13.04 5.39 17.67
N GLU A 135 12.52 5.84 18.81
CA GLU A 135 13.27 6.72 19.70
C GLU A 135 14.53 6.04 20.23
N ALA A 136 14.44 4.77 20.61
CA ALA A 136 15.57 3.99 21.05
C ALA A 136 16.66 3.84 19.98
N LEU A 137 16.25 3.76 18.71
CA LEU A 137 17.16 3.65 17.57
C LEU A 137 17.74 5.01 17.15
N ASP A 138 17.06 6.09 17.49
CA ASP A 138 17.39 7.45 17.07
C ASP A 138 18.40 8.13 17.98
N PHE A 139 18.83 7.45 19.00
CA PHE A 139 19.88 7.91 19.93
C PHE A 139 21.29 7.68 19.40
N GLY A 140 21.38 7.50 18.12
CA GLY A 140 22.70 7.36 17.53
C GLY A 140 23.51 8.62 17.64
#